data_908df7503ebfb236554de5f311449de6
#
_entry.id   908df7503ebfb236554de5f311449de6
#
_cell.length_a   1.000
_cell.length_b   1.000
_cell.length_c   1.000
_cell.angle_alpha   90.00
_cell.angle_beta   90.00
_cell.angle_gamma   90.00
#
_symmetry.space_group_name_H-M   'P 1'
#
loop_
_entity.id
_entity.type
_entity.pdbx_description
1 polymer ?
#
loop_
_entity_poly.entity_id
_entity_poly.type
_entity_poly.pdbx_seq_one_letter_code
_entity_poly.pdbx_strand_id
1 'polypeptide(L)'
;MDAMEDLSPKRKLTIMIAILAAMFFAAINQTIVSTAMPRIIAVLEGVDYYTWVITIYMLTSTIATVLVGKLSDIYGRKPFLLGGILFFLIGAFLCGFSQNILQLIMFRGIQGIGAGVIMSSAFTAVGDLFAPRERGKWSGIMMSAFGFSSILGPTLGGWLVDHMDWHWLFWIFLPLGVVAFALILVLFPKTARRESETIDWFGSLFLSLAIIALLLGFSWAGTRYDWDSPPIIGLFAAAAFFTVIFVWVEKNAGSPVLPLYLFRNDIVTISNVIGFLMNAGMMGALIYISFFVQGVEGIAPTYAGYVTIPMSLSMVIMSTVIGRYITKTGKYKRYVLIGMPIMIIGMLMMAFMDNVWTAVAAMLVFGVGLGVGMPVFSLTVQNAVSPADLGVATASSQLFRNIGGTIGIAVLGTVMSTSLKANLKEKMAQGGQAPAQFDEATREQLASLTDPNMLLDQPKLKETIASLPADLQPIANRIVEALREALASSLTVVFLWGTAIVAAAALLTFFLREIPLRTSNRMPKEADGARVVQQPEPVR
;
A
#
# COMPACT_ATOMS: atom_id res chain seq x y z
N MET A 1 -2.94 -30.27 -6.96
CA MET A 1 -3.83 -29.27 -7.59
C MET A 1 -5.23 -29.81 -7.81
N ASP A 2 -5.40 -31.08 -8.11
CA ASP A 2 -6.72 -31.68 -8.38
C ASP A 2 -7.73 -31.54 -7.21
N ALA A 3 -7.26 -31.59 -5.96
CA ALA A 3 -8.12 -31.46 -4.78
C ALA A 3 -8.81 -30.08 -4.61
N MET A 4 -8.35 -29.02 -5.28
CA MET A 4 -8.95 -27.69 -5.22
C MET A 4 -9.95 -27.44 -6.37
N GLU A 5 -9.72 -28.03 -7.54
CA GLU A 5 -10.66 -27.92 -8.66
C GLU A 5 -11.94 -28.70 -8.41
N ASP A 6 -11.87 -29.83 -7.72
CA ASP A 6 -13.00 -30.75 -7.45
C ASP A 6 -13.90 -30.30 -6.27
N LEU A 7 -13.58 -29.16 -5.64
CA LEU A 7 -14.41 -28.63 -4.57
C LEU A 7 -15.79 -28.17 -5.08
N SER A 8 -16.85 -28.47 -4.32
CA SER A 8 -18.17 -27.97 -4.63
C SER A 8 -18.20 -26.43 -4.65
N PRO A 9 -19.02 -25.81 -5.50
CA PRO A 9 -19.12 -24.34 -5.60
C PRO A 9 -19.45 -23.68 -4.25
N LYS A 10 -20.28 -24.32 -3.42
CA LYS A 10 -20.62 -23.83 -2.06
C LYS A 10 -19.38 -23.81 -1.16
N ARG A 11 -18.54 -24.84 -1.19
CA ARG A 11 -17.32 -24.92 -0.38
C ARG A 11 -16.28 -23.89 -0.84
N LYS A 12 -16.09 -23.70 -2.15
CA LYS A 12 -15.24 -22.63 -2.71
C LYS A 12 -15.68 -21.25 -2.24
N LEU A 13 -16.99 -20.99 -2.26
CA LEU A 13 -17.56 -19.73 -1.80
C LEU A 13 -17.31 -19.49 -0.31
N THR A 14 -17.53 -20.50 0.54
CA THR A 14 -17.31 -20.36 1.99
C THR A 14 -15.83 -20.14 2.32
N ILE A 15 -14.93 -20.83 1.63
CA ILE A 15 -13.47 -20.60 1.76
C ILE A 15 -13.13 -19.15 1.37
N MET A 16 -13.69 -18.65 0.27
CA MET A 16 -13.46 -17.27 -0.16
C MET A 16 -14.00 -16.25 0.83
N ILE A 17 -15.16 -16.48 1.43
CA ILE A 17 -15.72 -15.62 2.49
C ILE A 17 -14.77 -15.59 3.70
N ALA A 18 -14.22 -16.73 4.11
CA ALA A 18 -13.26 -16.78 5.21
C ALA A 18 -11.94 -16.05 4.88
N ILE A 19 -11.43 -16.19 3.66
CA ILE A 19 -10.25 -15.45 3.18
C ILE A 19 -10.52 -13.94 3.15
N LEU A 20 -11.69 -13.53 2.63
CA LEU A 20 -12.10 -12.13 2.58
C LEU A 20 -12.25 -11.54 3.99
N ALA A 21 -12.79 -12.30 4.95
CA ALA A 21 -12.88 -11.89 6.35
C ALA A 21 -11.49 -11.69 6.97
N ALA A 22 -10.53 -12.59 6.71
CA ALA A 22 -9.16 -12.46 7.18
C ALA A 22 -8.45 -11.23 6.55
N MET A 23 -8.63 -11.01 5.24
CA MET A 23 -8.10 -9.83 4.55
C MET A 23 -8.73 -8.54 5.07
N PHE A 24 -10.05 -8.51 5.26
CA PHE A 24 -10.75 -7.36 5.80
C PHE A 24 -10.26 -7.04 7.21
N PHE A 25 -10.07 -8.07 8.05
CA PHE A 25 -9.52 -7.91 9.40
C PHE A 25 -8.12 -7.27 9.36
N ALA A 26 -7.24 -7.73 8.48
CA ALA A 26 -5.90 -7.15 8.32
C ALA A 26 -5.95 -5.70 7.78
N ALA A 27 -6.78 -5.45 6.78
CA ALA A 27 -6.90 -4.13 6.16
C ALA A 27 -7.56 -3.10 7.07
N ILE A 28 -8.63 -3.46 7.79
CA ILE A 28 -9.31 -2.52 8.69
C ILE A 28 -8.44 -2.17 9.90
N ASN A 29 -7.68 -3.13 10.42
CA ASN A 29 -6.76 -2.85 11.52
C ASN A 29 -5.68 -1.82 11.12
N GLN A 30 -5.18 -1.88 9.89
CA GLN A 30 -4.23 -0.89 9.39
C GLN A 30 -4.84 0.52 9.33
N THR A 31 -6.06 0.66 8.83
CA THR A 31 -6.72 1.97 8.67
C THR A 31 -7.24 2.54 9.99
N ILE A 32 -7.80 1.71 10.86
CA ILE A 32 -8.23 2.11 12.21
C ILE A 32 -7.07 2.64 13.03
N VAL A 33 -5.95 1.90 13.08
CA VAL A 33 -4.79 2.29 13.88
C VAL A 33 -4.19 3.60 13.38
N SER A 34 -4.08 3.80 12.05
CA SER A 34 -3.55 5.06 11.51
C SER A 34 -4.37 6.28 11.91
N THR A 35 -5.69 6.15 12.02
CA THR A 35 -6.59 7.23 12.45
C THR A 35 -6.47 7.52 13.94
N ALA A 36 -6.28 6.48 14.75
CA ALA A 36 -6.23 6.58 16.21
C ALA A 36 -4.80 6.89 16.75
N MET A 37 -3.78 6.85 15.90
CA MET A 37 -2.38 7.02 16.30
C MET A 37 -2.10 8.25 17.15
N PRO A 38 -2.63 9.46 16.83
CA PRO A 38 -2.37 10.65 17.66
C PRO A 38 -2.79 10.44 19.13
N ARG A 39 -3.94 9.80 19.36
CA ARG A 39 -4.44 9.50 20.70
C ARG A 39 -3.60 8.44 21.41
N ILE A 40 -3.24 7.37 20.70
CA ILE A 40 -2.40 6.30 21.25
C ILE A 40 -1.06 6.85 21.71
N ILE A 41 -0.43 7.69 20.91
CA ILE A 41 0.87 8.31 21.21
C ILE A 41 0.79 9.30 22.36
N ALA A 42 -0.28 10.08 22.44
CA ALA A 42 -0.51 10.97 23.56
C ALA A 42 -0.62 10.21 24.88
N VAL A 43 -1.24 9.02 24.88
CA VAL A 43 -1.37 8.18 26.08
C VAL A 43 -0.06 7.44 26.43
N LEU A 44 0.68 6.97 25.43
CA LEU A 44 1.92 6.21 25.63
C LEU A 44 3.19 7.09 25.67
N GLU A 45 3.04 8.41 25.61
CA GLU A 45 4.13 9.42 25.65
C GLU A 45 5.24 9.14 24.61
N GLY A 46 4.87 8.69 23.41
CA GLY A 46 5.80 8.16 22.41
C GLY A 46 5.88 8.95 21.10
N VAL A 47 5.82 10.29 21.13
CA VAL A 47 5.77 11.15 19.93
C VAL A 47 6.94 10.89 18.98
N ASP A 48 8.16 10.71 19.49
CA ASP A 48 9.36 10.43 18.69
C ASP A 48 9.30 9.10 17.92
N TYR A 49 8.43 8.19 18.35
CA TYR A 49 8.27 6.85 17.80
C TYR A 49 7.03 6.69 16.92
N TYR A 50 6.30 7.79 16.64
CA TYR A 50 5.07 7.78 15.83
C TYR A 50 5.22 6.99 14.52
N THR A 51 6.21 7.35 13.74
CA THR A 51 6.46 6.72 12.44
C THR A 51 6.84 5.25 12.55
N TRP A 52 7.52 4.85 13.64
CA TRP A 52 7.95 3.48 13.84
C TRP A 52 6.79 2.49 13.99
N VAL A 53 5.69 2.88 14.63
CA VAL A 53 4.51 2.01 14.81
C VAL A 53 3.91 1.62 13.46
N ILE A 54 3.94 2.52 12.49
CA ILE A 54 3.44 2.27 11.12
C ILE A 54 4.50 1.55 10.29
N THR A 55 5.75 2.03 10.34
CA THR A 55 6.85 1.53 9.52
C THR A 55 7.16 0.07 9.82
N ILE A 56 7.22 -0.35 11.10
CA ILE A 56 7.54 -1.74 11.47
C ILE A 56 6.49 -2.72 10.92
N TYR A 57 5.21 -2.36 10.98
CA TYR A 57 4.13 -3.17 10.44
C TYR A 57 4.27 -3.32 8.92
N MET A 58 4.50 -2.24 8.19
CA MET A 58 4.67 -2.26 6.73
C MET A 58 5.92 -3.05 6.33
N LEU A 59 7.02 -2.87 7.06
CA LEU A 59 8.29 -3.53 6.81
C LEU A 59 8.16 -5.05 6.98
N THR A 60 7.67 -5.49 8.14
CA THR A 60 7.52 -6.92 8.44
C THR A 60 6.47 -7.58 7.53
N SER A 61 5.40 -6.85 7.18
CA SER A 61 4.39 -7.32 6.23
C SER A 61 4.98 -7.51 4.83
N THR A 62 5.80 -6.58 4.35
CA THR A 62 6.43 -6.68 3.03
C THR A 62 7.39 -7.87 2.96
N ILE A 63 8.24 -8.06 3.97
CA ILE A 63 9.16 -9.18 4.05
C ILE A 63 8.39 -10.51 4.08
N ALA A 64 7.41 -10.61 4.97
CA ALA A 64 6.59 -11.82 5.12
C ALA A 64 5.84 -12.17 3.82
N THR A 65 5.33 -11.17 3.10
CA THR A 65 4.65 -11.35 1.80
C THR A 65 5.53 -12.10 0.80
N VAL A 66 6.80 -11.69 0.69
CA VAL A 66 7.72 -12.27 -0.30
C VAL A 66 8.15 -13.68 0.09
N LEU A 67 8.57 -13.86 1.34
CA LEU A 67 9.02 -15.15 1.83
C LEU A 67 7.92 -16.21 1.76
N VAL A 68 6.71 -15.84 2.15
CA VAL A 68 5.56 -16.76 2.13
C VAL A 68 5.12 -17.12 0.73
N GLY A 69 5.36 -16.29 -0.26
CA GLY A 69 5.11 -16.64 -1.67
C GLY A 69 5.74 -18.00 -2.01
N LYS A 70 7.06 -18.12 -1.85
CA LYS A 70 7.81 -19.35 -2.11
C LYS A 70 7.52 -20.46 -1.11
N LEU A 71 7.55 -20.15 0.19
CA LEU A 71 7.34 -21.14 1.24
C LEU A 71 5.97 -21.80 1.14
N SER A 72 4.94 -21.06 0.76
CA SER A 72 3.59 -21.62 0.57
C SER A 72 3.46 -22.46 -0.70
N ASP A 73 4.31 -22.25 -1.70
CA ASP A 73 4.41 -23.13 -2.88
C ASP A 73 5.04 -24.49 -2.52
N ILE A 74 6.00 -24.50 -1.57
CA ILE A 74 6.71 -25.71 -1.13
C ILE A 74 5.86 -26.52 -0.13
N TYR A 75 5.41 -25.88 0.93
CA TYR A 75 4.76 -26.57 2.08
C TYR A 75 3.23 -26.61 2.00
N GLY A 76 2.66 -25.96 0.98
CA GLY A 76 1.23 -25.86 0.78
C GLY A 76 0.64 -24.58 1.39
N ARG A 77 -0.54 -24.17 0.91
CA ARG A 77 -1.18 -22.88 1.26
C ARG A 77 -1.78 -22.85 2.65
N LYS A 78 -2.45 -23.95 3.04
CA LYS A 78 -3.22 -24.02 4.27
C LYS A 78 -2.42 -23.67 5.53
N PRO A 79 -1.23 -24.26 5.80
CA PRO A 79 -0.47 -23.97 7.01
C PRO A 79 -0.03 -22.50 7.07
N PHE A 80 0.31 -21.88 5.94
CA PHE A 80 0.71 -20.47 5.92
C PHE A 80 -0.48 -19.56 6.14
N LEU A 81 -1.62 -19.80 5.52
CA LEU A 81 -2.81 -18.99 5.73
C LEU A 81 -3.28 -19.05 7.21
N LEU A 82 -3.28 -20.24 7.81
CA LEU A 82 -3.58 -20.41 9.24
C LEU A 82 -2.52 -19.75 10.12
N GLY A 83 -1.24 -19.95 9.83
CA GLY A 83 -0.15 -19.30 10.55
C GLY A 83 -0.22 -17.79 10.46
N GLY A 84 -0.51 -17.22 9.29
CA GLY A 84 -0.68 -15.79 9.09
C GLY A 84 -1.80 -15.21 9.93
N ILE A 85 -2.98 -15.86 9.93
CA ILE A 85 -4.11 -15.42 10.76
C ILE A 85 -3.77 -15.54 12.26
N LEU A 86 -3.09 -16.61 12.66
CA LEU A 86 -2.65 -16.81 14.04
C LEU A 86 -1.65 -15.73 14.50
N PHE A 87 -0.60 -15.46 13.71
CA PHE A 87 0.34 -14.38 14.00
C PHE A 87 -0.35 -13.02 14.07
N PHE A 88 -1.31 -12.78 13.18
CA PHE A 88 -2.07 -11.53 13.18
C PHE A 88 -2.94 -11.40 14.43
N LEU A 89 -3.65 -12.46 14.83
CA LEU A 89 -4.47 -12.52 16.05
C LEU A 89 -3.62 -12.31 17.31
N ILE A 90 -2.49 -13.02 17.42
CA ILE A 90 -1.56 -12.86 18.54
C ILE A 90 -1.03 -11.43 18.58
N GLY A 91 -0.56 -10.89 17.44
CA GLY A 91 -0.06 -9.52 17.36
C GLY A 91 -1.14 -8.49 17.74
N ALA A 92 -2.37 -8.64 17.24
CA ALA A 92 -3.48 -7.76 17.60
C ALA A 92 -3.84 -7.86 19.09
N PHE A 93 -3.89 -9.07 19.63
CA PHE A 93 -4.15 -9.28 21.06
C PHE A 93 -3.09 -8.59 21.92
N LEU A 94 -1.81 -8.80 21.61
CA LEU A 94 -0.69 -8.18 22.32
C LEU A 94 -0.64 -6.66 22.17
N CYS A 95 -0.93 -6.11 20.98
CA CYS A 95 -1.03 -4.66 20.78
C CYS A 95 -2.05 -4.02 21.73
N GLY A 96 -3.17 -4.68 21.98
CA GLY A 96 -4.16 -4.24 22.95
C GLY A 96 -3.73 -4.39 24.42
N PHE A 97 -2.62 -5.02 24.73
CA PHE A 97 -2.03 -5.09 26.08
C PHE A 97 -0.76 -4.23 26.23
N SER A 98 -0.38 -3.46 25.22
CA SER A 98 0.84 -2.65 25.28
C SER A 98 0.70 -1.51 26.31
N GLN A 99 1.69 -1.40 27.19
CA GLN A 99 1.77 -0.40 28.24
C GLN A 99 2.74 0.75 27.91
N ASN A 100 3.52 0.60 26.86
CA ASN A 100 4.45 1.61 26.37
C ASN A 100 4.62 1.49 24.84
N ILE A 101 5.17 2.53 24.25
CA ILE A 101 5.30 2.64 22.79
C ILE A 101 6.21 1.55 22.19
N LEU A 102 7.27 1.13 22.89
CA LEU A 102 8.20 0.09 22.42
C LEU A 102 7.54 -1.28 22.33
N GLN A 103 6.71 -1.62 23.33
CA GLN A 103 5.89 -2.85 23.27
C GLN A 103 4.93 -2.81 22.10
N LEU A 104 4.25 -1.67 21.88
CA LEU A 104 3.36 -1.50 20.74
C LEU A 104 4.11 -1.71 19.42
N ILE A 105 5.30 -1.14 19.24
CA ILE A 105 6.14 -1.33 18.06
C ILE A 105 6.48 -2.81 17.85
N MET A 106 6.95 -3.51 18.89
CA MET A 106 7.29 -4.93 18.78
C MET A 106 6.08 -5.78 18.40
N PHE A 107 4.94 -5.55 19.03
CA PHE A 107 3.71 -6.30 18.76
C PHE A 107 3.12 -5.97 17.37
N ARG A 108 3.26 -4.73 16.91
CA ARG A 108 2.95 -4.33 15.53
C ARG A 108 3.84 -5.05 14.52
N GLY A 109 5.10 -5.30 14.86
CA GLY A 109 6.00 -6.13 14.03
C GLY A 109 5.47 -7.55 13.86
N ILE A 110 5.04 -8.20 14.96
CA ILE A 110 4.42 -9.54 14.92
C ILE A 110 3.13 -9.52 14.09
N GLN A 111 2.29 -8.52 14.30
CA GLN A 111 1.04 -8.34 13.57
C GLN A 111 1.28 -8.12 12.07
N GLY A 112 2.32 -7.34 11.72
CA GLY A 112 2.73 -7.11 10.33
C GLY A 112 3.15 -8.39 9.61
N ILE A 113 3.89 -9.29 10.27
CA ILE A 113 4.19 -10.62 9.71
C ILE A 113 2.89 -11.33 9.34
N GLY A 114 1.93 -11.40 10.27
CA GLY A 114 0.62 -12.02 10.02
C GLY A 114 -0.12 -11.39 8.84
N ALA A 115 -0.11 -10.07 8.73
CA ALA A 115 -0.74 -9.34 7.63
C ALA A 115 -0.13 -9.69 6.27
N GLY A 116 1.20 -9.70 6.16
CA GLY A 116 1.91 -10.06 4.93
C GLY A 116 1.60 -11.47 4.46
N VAL A 117 1.57 -12.42 5.42
CA VAL A 117 1.22 -13.82 5.15
C VAL A 117 -0.23 -13.95 4.68
N ILE A 118 -1.20 -13.28 5.33
CA ILE A 118 -2.60 -13.28 4.94
C ILE A 118 -2.75 -12.74 3.52
N MET A 119 -2.15 -11.58 3.22
CA MET A 119 -2.27 -10.94 1.92
C MET A 119 -1.68 -11.79 0.80
N SER A 120 -0.46 -12.29 0.96
CA SER A 120 0.19 -13.14 -0.03
C SER A 120 -0.61 -14.42 -0.28
N SER A 121 -1.00 -15.11 0.80
CA SER A 121 -1.73 -16.37 0.72
C SER A 121 -3.14 -16.20 0.14
N ALA A 122 -3.83 -15.09 0.45
CA ALA A 122 -5.17 -14.81 -0.05
C ALA A 122 -5.19 -14.63 -1.57
N PHE A 123 -4.30 -13.80 -2.12
CA PHE A 123 -4.20 -13.61 -3.58
C PHE A 123 -3.77 -14.88 -4.30
N THR A 124 -2.87 -15.67 -3.69
CA THR A 124 -2.44 -16.94 -4.26
C THR A 124 -3.56 -17.99 -4.21
N ALA A 125 -4.33 -18.05 -3.13
CA ALA A 125 -5.45 -18.96 -2.98
C ALA A 125 -6.54 -18.75 -4.05
N VAL A 126 -6.80 -17.51 -4.48
CA VAL A 126 -7.67 -17.24 -5.63
C VAL A 126 -7.12 -17.88 -6.90
N GLY A 127 -5.80 -17.80 -7.10
CA GLY A 127 -5.14 -18.43 -8.21
C GLY A 127 -5.24 -19.96 -8.22
N ASP A 128 -5.25 -20.58 -7.04
CA ASP A 128 -5.37 -22.04 -6.88
C ASP A 128 -6.82 -22.53 -6.95
N LEU A 129 -7.78 -21.77 -6.41
CA LEU A 129 -9.20 -22.16 -6.33
C LEU A 129 -9.97 -21.94 -7.63
N PHE A 130 -9.54 -20.96 -8.45
CA PHE A 130 -10.28 -20.53 -9.63
C PHE A 130 -9.42 -20.55 -10.89
N ALA A 131 -10.05 -20.91 -12.00
CA ALA A 131 -9.43 -20.82 -13.32
C ALA A 131 -9.05 -19.33 -13.64
N PRO A 132 -8.00 -19.09 -14.42
CA PRO A 132 -7.55 -17.73 -14.76
C PRO A 132 -8.67 -16.79 -15.22
N ARG A 133 -9.64 -17.33 -15.96
CA ARG A 133 -10.80 -16.58 -16.44
C ARG A 133 -11.71 -16.07 -15.30
N GLU A 134 -11.83 -16.78 -14.19
CA GLU A 134 -12.68 -16.43 -13.04
C GLU A 134 -11.94 -15.54 -12.01
N ARG A 135 -10.61 -15.56 -12.02
CA ARG A 135 -9.79 -14.81 -11.06
C ARG A 135 -10.06 -13.32 -11.07
N GLY A 136 -10.38 -12.74 -12.25
CA GLY A 136 -10.71 -11.32 -12.38
C GLY A 136 -11.88 -10.90 -11.49
N LYS A 137 -12.96 -11.69 -11.44
CA LYS A 137 -14.10 -11.46 -10.56
C LYS A 137 -13.70 -11.48 -9.08
N TRP A 138 -12.94 -12.50 -8.67
CA TRP A 138 -12.55 -12.69 -7.27
C TRP A 138 -11.52 -11.65 -6.82
N SER A 139 -10.56 -11.29 -7.68
CA SER A 139 -9.63 -10.19 -7.41
C SER A 139 -10.36 -8.85 -7.21
N GLY A 140 -11.41 -8.59 -8.01
CA GLY A 140 -12.26 -7.42 -7.80
C GLY A 140 -12.97 -7.42 -6.45
N ILE A 141 -13.53 -8.56 -6.03
CA ILE A 141 -14.17 -8.72 -4.71
C ILE A 141 -13.13 -8.56 -3.57
N MET A 142 -11.91 -9.08 -3.75
CA MET A 142 -10.83 -8.89 -2.76
C MET A 142 -10.45 -7.42 -2.60
N MET A 143 -10.39 -6.66 -3.71
CA MET A 143 -10.16 -5.22 -3.63
C MET A 143 -11.29 -4.49 -2.88
N SER A 144 -12.52 -5.03 -2.90
CA SER A 144 -13.63 -4.47 -2.13
C SER A 144 -13.38 -4.52 -0.62
N ALA A 145 -12.68 -5.54 -0.12
CA ALA A 145 -12.32 -5.62 1.31
C ALA A 145 -11.45 -4.43 1.74
N PHE A 146 -10.50 -4.00 0.90
CA PHE A 146 -9.69 -2.80 1.14
C PHE A 146 -10.53 -1.52 1.07
N GLY A 147 -11.40 -1.40 0.06
CA GLY A 147 -12.29 -0.25 -0.08
C GLY A 147 -13.20 -0.08 1.13
N PHE A 148 -13.85 -1.14 1.59
CA PHE A 148 -14.67 -1.10 2.81
C PHE A 148 -13.86 -0.78 4.06
N SER A 149 -12.64 -1.33 4.18
CA SER A 149 -11.75 -1.01 5.30
C SER A 149 -11.33 0.46 5.32
N SER A 150 -11.11 1.05 4.15
CA SER A 150 -10.76 2.48 4.04
C SER A 150 -11.91 3.41 4.43
N ILE A 151 -13.15 2.97 4.26
CA ILE A 151 -14.35 3.73 4.67
C ILE A 151 -14.63 3.55 6.15
N LEU A 152 -14.65 2.29 6.61
CA LEU A 152 -15.03 1.95 7.98
C LEU A 152 -13.91 2.26 8.98
N GLY A 153 -12.65 2.16 8.57
CA GLY A 153 -11.49 2.34 9.46
C GLY A 153 -11.49 3.70 10.16
N PRO A 154 -11.46 4.83 9.45
CA PRO A 154 -11.49 6.14 10.06
C PRO A 154 -12.74 6.39 10.92
N THR A 155 -13.91 5.99 10.43
CA THR A 155 -15.18 6.20 11.14
C THR A 155 -15.23 5.40 12.43
N LEU A 156 -14.93 4.10 12.38
CA LEU A 156 -14.90 3.24 13.57
C LEU A 156 -13.73 3.58 14.48
N GLY A 157 -12.58 3.93 13.92
CA GLY A 157 -11.39 4.31 14.69
C GLY A 157 -11.62 5.56 15.52
N GLY A 158 -12.18 6.60 14.92
CA GLY A 158 -12.57 7.81 15.62
C GLY A 158 -13.62 7.54 16.70
N TRP A 159 -14.72 6.85 16.35
CA TRP A 159 -15.77 6.52 17.30
C TRP A 159 -15.27 5.71 18.51
N LEU A 160 -14.40 4.72 18.26
CA LEU A 160 -13.82 3.89 19.33
C LEU A 160 -12.95 4.72 20.27
N VAL A 161 -12.13 5.61 19.74
CA VAL A 161 -11.23 6.45 20.55
C VAL A 161 -12.00 7.48 21.38
N ASP A 162 -13.13 7.98 20.85
CA ASP A 162 -13.97 8.96 21.54
C ASP A 162 -14.83 8.36 22.66
N HIS A 163 -15.24 7.08 22.53
CA HIS A 163 -16.22 6.44 23.43
C HIS A 163 -15.66 5.26 24.24
N MET A 164 -14.51 4.71 23.82
CA MET A 164 -13.89 3.55 24.45
C MET A 164 -12.38 3.78 24.61
N ASP A 165 -11.72 2.89 25.34
CA ASP A 165 -10.26 2.89 25.43
C ASP A 165 -9.64 2.47 24.10
N TRP A 166 -8.51 3.10 23.71
CA TRP A 166 -7.81 2.81 22.45
C TRP A 166 -7.39 1.35 22.27
N HIS A 167 -7.26 0.57 23.36
CA HIS A 167 -6.93 -0.86 23.30
C HIS A 167 -7.98 -1.67 22.51
N TRP A 168 -9.25 -1.22 22.52
CA TRP A 168 -10.34 -1.83 21.77
C TRP A 168 -10.17 -1.77 20.25
N LEU A 169 -9.36 -0.85 19.73
CA LEU A 169 -9.02 -0.80 18.31
C LEU A 169 -8.41 -2.11 17.80
N PHE A 170 -7.68 -2.78 18.67
CA PHE A 170 -7.04 -4.06 18.35
C PHE A 170 -7.92 -5.26 18.64
N TRP A 171 -8.79 -5.18 19.63
CA TRP A 171 -9.56 -6.35 20.11
C TRP A 171 -10.91 -6.53 19.43
N ILE A 172 -11.55 -5.46 18.97
CA ILE A 172 -12.94 -5.50 18.45
C ILE A 172 -13.12 -6.46 17.27
N PHE A 173 -12.08 -6.63 16.45
CA PHE A 173 -12.11 -7.52 15.28
C PHE A 173 -11.48 -8.89 15.53
N LEU A 174 -10.96 -9.19 16.73
CA LEU A 174 -10.44 -10.52 17.06
C LEU A 174 -11.46 -11.65 16.84
N PRO A 175 -12.75 -11.51 17.24
CA PRO A 175 -13.75 -12.54 16.98
C PRO A 175 -13.89 -12.86 15.48
N LEU A 176 -13.84 -11.85 14.61
CA LEU A 176 -13.89 -12.06 13.16
C LEU A 176 -12.69 -12.88 12.66
N GLY A 177 -11.49 -12.58 13.16
CA GLY A 177 -10.26 -13.32 12.84
C GLY A 177 -10.32 -14.77 13.33
N VAL A 178 -10.85 -15.02 14.53
CA VAL A 178 -11.04 -16.38 15.07
C VAL A 178 -12.02 -17.19 14.23
N VAL A 179 -13.15 -16.59 13.82
CA VAL A 179 -14.12 -17.23 12.92
C VAL A 179 -13.48 -17.55 11.57
N ALA A 180 -12.74 -16.61 10.98
CA ALA A 180 -12.02 -16.83 9.73
C ALA A 180 -10.99 -17.97 9.86
N PHE A 181 -10.23 -18.01 10.95
CA PHE A 181 -9.29 -19.08 11.27
C PHE A 181 -9.98 -20.44 11.34
N ALA A 182 -11.08 -20.55 12.11
CA ALA A 182 -11.83 -21.79 12.27
C ALA A 182 -12.41 -22.31 10.94
N LEU A 183 -12.98 -21.40 10.13
CA LEU A 183 -13.53 -21.77 8.82
C LEU A 183 -12.42 -22.27 7.87
N ILE A 184 -11.27 -21.63 7.84
CA ILE A 184 -10.14 -22.06 7.01
C ILE A 184 -9.58 -23.39 7.52
N LEU A 185 -9.46 -23.56 8.84
CA LEU A 185 -8.98 -24.81 9.44
C LEU A 185 -9.81 -26.02 8.99
N VAL A 186 -11.14 -25.86 8.96
CA VAL A 186 -12.07 -26.94 8.63
C VAL A 186 -12.25 -27.12 7.12
N LEU A 187 -12.43 -26.03 6.38
CA LEU A 187 -12.91 -26.08 5.00
C LEU A 187 -11.78 -26.06 3.95
N PHE A 188 -10.64 -25.41 4.25
CA PHE A 188 -9.57 -25.32 3.28
C PHE A 188 -8.88 -26.70 3.12
N PRO A 189 -8.76 -27.22 1.88
CA PRO A 189 -8.16 -28.53 1.66
C PRO A 189 -6.65 -28.49 1.97
N LYS A 190 -6.11 -29.66 2.32
CA LYS A 190 -4.67 -29.83 2.41
C LYS A 190 -4.10 -29.84 1.00
N THR A 191 -3.11 -28.99 0.74
CA THR A 191 -2.33 -28.99 -0.50
C THR A 191 -1.13 -29.92 -0.36
N ALA A 192 -0.77 -30.58 -1.44
CA ALA A 192 0.38 -31.47 -1.45
C ALA A 192 1.69 -30.67 -1.21
N ARG A 193 2.56 -31.24 -0.39
CA ARG A 193 3.90 -30.74 -0.15
C ARG A 193 4.81 -31.14 -1.30
N ARG A 194 5.70 -30.26 -1.74
CA ARG A 194 6.77 -30.58 -2.69
C ARG A 194 8.01 -31.02 -1.92
N GLU A 195 8.19 -32.31 -1.73
CA GLU A 195 9.25 -32.85 -0.86
C GLU A 195 10.67 -32.64 -1.41
N SER A 196 10.83 -32.31 -2.69
CA SER A 196 12.13 -32.15 -3.35
C SER A 196 12.72 -30.73 -3.29
N GLU A 197 11.98 -29.73 -2.83
CA GLU A 197 12.45 -28.35 -2.80
C GLU A 197 12.99 -27.97 -1.40
N THR A 198 14.18 -27.36 -1.37
CA THR A 198 14.84 -26.86 -0.15
C THR A 198 14.59 -25.36 0.01
N ILE A 199 14.70 -24.86 1.24
CA ILE A 199 14.56 -23.41 1.51
C ILE A 199 15.91 -22.75 1.24
N ASP A 200 15.90 -21.68 0.46
CA ASP A 200 17.05 -20.77 0.33
C ASP A 200 17.07 -19.76 1.49
N TRP A 201 17.75 -20.13 2.57
CA TRP A 201 17.89 -19.28 3.75
C TRP A 201 18.73 -18.03 3.49
N PHE A 202 19.79 -18.15 2.67
CA PHE A 202 20.66 -17.04 2.34
C PHE A 202 19.97 -16.04 1.42
N GLY A 203 19.30 -16.50 0.38
CA GLY A 203 18.47 -15.63 -0.47
C GLY A 203 17.39 -14.92 0.34
N SER A 204 16.69 -15.64 1.24
CA SER A 204 15.70 -15.07 2.15
C SER A 204 16.28 -13.98 3.05
N LEU A 205 17.46 -14.21 3.62
CA LEU A 205 18.13 -13.25 4.50
C LEU A 205 18.55 -11.99 3.75
N PHE A 206 19.28 -12.14 2.63
CA PHE A 206 19.79 -10.98 1.88
C PHE A 206 18.69 -10.18 1.21
N LEU A 207 17.63 -10.83 0.72
CA LEU A 207 16.45 -10.14 0.23
C LEU A 207 15.76 -9.33 1.34
N SER A 208 15.61 -9.91 2.53
CA SER A 208 15.03 -9.21 3.68
C SER A 208 15.86 -8.00 4.09
N LEU A 209 17.19 -8.15 4.18
CA LEU A 209 18.10 -7.04 4.50
C LEU A 209 18.07 -5.94 3.44
N ALA A 210 18.01 -6.30 2.15
CA ALA A 210 17.87 -5.34 1.06
C ALA A 210 16.55 -4.54 1.17
N ILE A 211 15.43 -5.24 1.43
CA ILE A 211 14.12 -4.59 1.62
C ILE A 211 14.13 -3.68 2.85
N ILE A 212 14.69 -4.13 3.98
CA ILE A 212 14.81 -3.33 5.21
C ILE A 212 15.57 -2.05 4.93
N ALA A 213 16.78 -2.16 4.38
CA ALA A 213 17.63 -1.01 4.11
C ALA A 213 16.97 -0.04 3.10
N LEU A 214 16.33 -0.56 2.05
CA LEU A 214 15.64 0.24 1.05
C LEU A 214 14.44 1.00 1.64
N LEU A 215 13.55 0.29 2.34
CA LEU A 215 12.33 0.89 2.88
C LEU A 215 12.63 1.87 4.02
N LEU A 216 13.62 1.59 4.87
CA LEU A 216 14.06 2.54 5.90
C LEU A 216 14.71 3.77 5.26
N GLY A 217 15.55 3.57 4.23
CA GLY A 217 16.17 4.67 3.49
C GLY A 217 15.11 5.65 2.97
N PHE A 218 14.11 5.16 2.25
CA PHE A 218 13.02 5.99 1.75
C PHE A 218 12.08 6.53 2.84
N SER A 219 11.85 5.79 3.92
CA SER A 219 10.98 6.24 5.01
C SER A 219 11.60 7.38 5.84
N TRP A 220 12.92 7.42 5.98
CA TRP A 220 13.63 8.40 6.78
C TRP A 220 14.16 9.58 5.96
N ALA A 221 14.39 9.39 4.66
CA ALA A 221 14.86 10.46 3.79
C ALA A 221 13.84 11.61 3.69
N GLY A 222 14.32 12.82 3.93
CA GLY A 222 13.49 14.03 3.90
C GLY A 222 12.52 14.20 5.08
N THR A 223 12.47 13.22 6.01
CA THR A 223 11.62 13.30 7.22
C THR A 223 12.44 13.37 8.51
N ARG A 224 13.37 12.43 8.69
CA ARG A 224 14.24 12.35 9.87
C ARG A 224 15.67 12.80 9.56
N TYR A 225 16.12 12.56 8.36
CA TYR A 225 17.45 12.88 7.87
C TYR A 225 17.36 13.47 6.47
N ASP A 226 18.26 14.39 6.13
CA ASP A 226 18.38 14.90 4.77
C ASP A 226 18.82 13.80 3.81
N TRP A 227 18.48 13.93 2.53
CA TRP A 227 18.78 12.94 1.48
C TRP A 227 20.28 12.68 1.30
N ASP A 228 21.12 13.69 1.51
CA ASP A 228 22.58 13.66 1.40
C ASP A 228 23.27 13.28 2.72
N SER A 229 22.51 12.97 3.76
CA SER A 229 23.06 12.61 5.07
C SER A 229 23.74 11.23 5.06
N PRO A 230 24.83 11.03 5.83
CA PRO A 230 25.52 9.75 5.91
C PRO A 230 24.62 8.55 6.27
N PRO A 231 23.62 8.64 7.18
CA PRO A 231 22.71 7.54 7.45
C PRO A 231 21.88 7.11 6.22
N ILE A 232 21.39 8.07 5.42
CA ILE A 232 20.57 7.76 4.23
C ILE A 232 21.43 7.16 3.12
N ILE A 233 22.59 7.76 2.86
CA ILE A 233 23.56 7.21 1.90
C ILE A 233 23.99 5.80 2.33
N GLY A 234 24.24 5.59 3.62
CA GLY A 234 24.59 4.27 4.17
C GLY A 234 23.48 3.23 3.99
N LEU A 235 22.21 3.61 4.19
CA LEU A 235 21.07 2.72 3.97
C LEU A 235 20.92 2.34 2.49
N PHE A 236 21.05 3.29 1.57
CA PHE A 236 20.96 2.99 0.13
C PHE A 236 22.17 2.17 -0.35
N ALA A 237 23.37 2.45 0.16
CA ALA A 237 24.55 1.64 -0.13
C ALA A 237 24.38 0.20 0.41
N ALA A 238 23.84 0.03 1.62
CA ALA A 238 23.52 -1.27 2.19
C ALA A 238 22.44 -2.00 1.38
N ALA A 239 21.38 -1.29 0.94
CA ALA A 239 20.34 -1.86 0.08
C ALA A 239 20.93 -2.36 -1.25
N ALA A 240 21.78 -1.58 -1.90
CA ALA A 240 22.47 -1.98 -3.13
C ALA A 240 23.39 -3.18 -2.90
N PHE A 241 24.19 -3.15 -1.84
CA PHE A 241 25.11 -4.22 -1.47
C PHE A 241 24.35 -5.54 -1.22
N PHE A 242 23.32 -5.53 -0.38
CA PHE A 242 22.52 -6.74 -0.11
C PHE A 242 21.74 -7.21 -1.34
N THR A 243 21.31 -6.31 -2.21
CA THR A 243 20.67 -6.69 -3.49
C THR A 243 21.65 -7.41 -4.41
N VAL A 244 22.90 -6.94 -4.51
CA VAL A 244 23.94 -7.60 -5.31
C VAL A 244 24.24 -8.99 -4.78
N ILE A 245 24.41 -9.13 -3.46
CA ILE A 245 24.62 -10.45 -2.84
C ILE A 245 23.40 -11.35 -3.05
N PHE A 246 22.19 -10.82 -2.86
CA PHE A 246 20.96 -11.56 -3.11
C PHE A 246 20.92 -12.11 -4.54
N VAL A 247 21.16 -11.28 -5.55
CA VAL A 247 21.18 -11.71 -6.96
C VAL A 247 22.24 -12.76 -7.23
N TRP A 248 23.40 -12.66 -6.58
CA TRP A 248 24.47 -13.64 -6.70
C TRP A 248 24.08 -14.99 -6.07
N VAL A 249 23.52 -14.98 -4.85
CA VAL A 249 23.01 -16.18 -4.17
C VAL A 249 21.89 -16.82 -4.98
N GLU A 250 20.92 -16.03 -5.43
CA GLU A 250 19.73 -16.48 -6.15
C GLU A 250 20.06 -17.18 -7.48
N LYS A 251 21.11 -16.70 -8.19
CA LYS A 251 21.59 -17.34 -9.42
C LYS A 251 22.14 -18.73 -9.21
N ASN A 252 22.65 -19.03 -8.00
CA ASN A 252 23.28 -20.30 -7.66
C ASN A 252 22.38 -21.18 -6.78
N ALA A 253 21.23 -20.69 -6.36
CA ALA A 253 20.29 -21.42 -5.51
C ALA A 253 19.55 -22.52 -6.28
N GLY A 254 19.47 -23.71 -5.71
CA GLY A 254 18.69 -24.82 -6.29
C GLY A 254 17.16 -24.61 -6.23
N SER A 255 16.70 -23.86 -5.21
CA SER A 255 15.29 -23.51 -5.02
C SER A 255 15.17 -22.03 -4.65
N PRO A 256 15.34 -21.11 -5.61
CA PRO A 256 15.39 -19.69 -5.37
C PRO A 256 14.10 -19.13 -4.74
N VAL A 257 14.23 -18.11 -3.86
CA VAL A 257 13.10 -17.45 -3.18
C VAL A 257 12.32 -16.58 -4.16
N LEU A 258 13.03 -15.88 -5.04
CA LEU A 258 12.46 -15.03 -6.09
C LEU A 258 13.16 -15.34 -7.42
N PRO A 259 12.75 -16.42 -8.11
CA PRO A 259 13.43 -16.89 -9.30
C PRO A 259 13.61 -15.81 -10.35
N LEU A 260 14.86 -15.49 -10.68
CA LEU A 260 15.19 -14.40 -11.61
C LEU A 260 14.68 -14.65 -13.04
N TYR A 261 14.41 -15.93 -13.40
CA TYR A 261 13.82 -16.26 -14.71
C TYR A 261 12.40 -15.68 -14.88
N LEU A 262 11.66 -15.41 -13.78
CA LEU A 262 10.35 -14.77 -13.86
C LEU A 262 10.44 -13.40 -14.53
N PHE A 263 11.53 -12.68 -14.32
CA PHE A 263 11.77 -11.36 -14.91
C PHE A 263 12.26 -11.40 -16.37
N ARG A 264 12.56 -12.59 -16.91
CA ARG A 264 12.75 -12.78 -18.35
C ARG A 264 11.44 -12.82 -19.13
N ASN A 265 10.32 -13.00 -18.41
CA ASN A 265 9.00 -12.91 -19.00
C ASN A 265 8.57 -11.44 -19.04
N ASP A 266 8.51 -10.86 -20.24
CA ASP A 266 8.14 -9.46 -20.47
C ASP A 266 6.83 -9.08 -19.79
N ILE A 267 5.83 -10.00 -19.78
CA ILE A 267 4.51 -9.73 -19.19
C ILE A 267 4.62 -9.56 -17.68
N VAL A 268 5.39 -10.42 -17.01
CA VAL A 268 5.62 -10.35 -15.57
C VAL A 268 6.36 -9.06 -15.22
N THR A 269 7.44 -8.77 -15.93
CA THR A 269 8.28 -7.59 -15.69
C THR A 269 7.50 -6.29 -15.93
N ILE A 270 6.86 -6.16 -17.09
CA ILE A 270 6.08 -4.96 -17.41
C ILE A 270 4.93 -4.77 -16.41
N SER A 271 4.19 -5.85 -16.05
CA SER A 271 3.10 -5.77 -15.07
C SER A 271 3.59 -5.36 -13.69
N ASN A 272 4.74 -5.85 -13.24
CA ASN A 272 5.33 -5.48 -11.96
C ASN A 272 5.77 -4.00 -11.94
N VAL A 273 6.39 -3.51 -13.02
CA VAL A 273 6.78 -2.10 -13.16
C VAL A 273 5.56 -1.18 -13.20
N ILE A 274 4.52 -1.57 -13.94
CA ILE A 274 3.25 -0.81 -13.95
C ILE A 274 2.63 -0.79 -12.56
N GLY A 275 2.58 -1.93 -11.87
CA GLY A 275 2.06 -2.03 -10.50
C GLY A 275 2.83 -1.17 -9.50
N PHE A 276 4.16 -1.10 -9.64
CA PHE A 276 5.04 -0.21 -8.88
C PHE A 276 4.67 1.27 -9.10
N LEU A 277 4.61 1.72 -10.36
CA LEU A 277 4.31 3.11 -10.70
C LEU A 277 2.87 3.51 -10.31
N MET A 278 1.89 2.64 -10.54
CA MET A 278 0.51 2.88 -10.12
C MET A 278 0.40 3.06 -8.61
N ASN A 279 1.07 2.20 -7.84
CA ASN A 279 1.00 2.29 -6.38
C ASN A 279 1.75 3.52 -5.85
N ALA A 280 2.84 3.93 -6.52
CA ALA A 280 3.54 5.18 -6.22
C ALA A 280 2.62 6.40 -6.38
N GLY A 281 1.90 6.48 -7.50
CA GLY A 281 0.92 7.54 -7.74
C GLY A 281 -0.28 7.48 -6.77
N MET A 282 -0.81 6.28 -6.52
CA MET A 282 -1.94 6.08 -5.61
C MET A 282 -1.62 6.53 -4.18
N MET A 283 -0.47 6.11 -3.64
CA MET A 283 -0.09 6.48 -2.27
C MET A 283 0.15 7.98 -2.13
N GLY A 284 0.75 8.60 -3.16
CA GLY A 284 0.87 10.06 -3.21
C GLY A 284 -0.49 10.75 -3.20
N ALA A 285 -1.42 10.32 -4.06
CA ALA A 285 -2.77 10.90 -4.09
C ALA A 285 -3.47 10.81 -2.73
N LEU A 286 -3.42 9.63 -2.09
CA LEU A 286 -4.09 9.40 -0.80
C LEU A 286 -3.55 10.26 0.34
N ILE A 287 -2.24 10.48 0.38
CA ILE A 287 -1.62 11.28 1.44
C ILE A 287 -1.87 12.77 1.19
N TYR A 288 -1.57 13.25 -0.02
CA TYR A 288 -1.57 14.68 -0.28
C TYR A 288 -2.96 15.28 -0.47
N ILE A 289 -3.99 14.47 -0.77
CA ILE A 289 -5.38 14.95 -0.72
C ILE A 289 -5.78 15.38 0.71
N SER A 290 -5.27 14.68 1.72
CA SER A 290 -5.54 15.03 3.12
C SER A 290 -4.90 16.37 3.50
N PHE A 291 -3.73 16.69 2.95
CA PHE A 291 -3.09 18.00 3.14
C PHE A 291 -3.91 19.12 2.49
N PHE A 292 -4.53 18.88 1.35
CA PHE A 292 -5.43 19.85 0.72
C PHE A 292 -6.66 20.08 1.60
N VAL A 293 -7.37 19.02 1.96
CA VAL A 293 -8.65 19.14 2.69
C VAL A 293 -8.46 19.70 4.09
N GLN A 294 -7.41 19.31 4.80
CA GLN A 294 -7.15 19.79 6.17
C GLN A 294 -6.35 21.09 6.20
N GLY A 295 -5.28 21.17 5.41
CA GLY A 295 -4.35 22.29 5.44
C GLY A 295 -4.83 23.50 4.64
N VAL A 296 -5.34 23.28 3.41
CA VAL A 296 -5.81 24.39 2.56
C VAL A 296 -7.24 24.77 2.91
N GLU A 297 -8.17 23.80 2.91
CA GLU A 297 -9.60 24.06 3.17
C GLU A 297 -9.94 24.20 4.68
N GLY A 298 -9.01 23.82 5.57
CA GLY A 298 -9.20 23.95 7.02
C GLY A 298 -10.26 23.02 7.62
N ILE A 299 -10.56 21.90 6.93
CA ILE A 299 -11.57 20.94 7.36
C ILE A 299 -11.00 19.99 8.41
N ALA A 300 -11.76 19.70 9.45
CA ALA A 300 -11.34 18.79 10.51
C ALA A 300 -10.97 17.39 9.97
N PRO A 301 -9.98 16.72 10.58
CA PRO A 301 -9.47 15.40 10.11
C PRO A 301 -10.56 14.34 9.93
N THR A 302 -11.58 14.32 10.79
CA THR A 302 -12.72 13.40 10.70
C THR A 302 -13.48 13.53 9.37
N TYR A 303 -13.71 14.76 8.91
CA TYR A 303 -14.41 15.02 7.65
C TYR A 303 -13.50 14.87 6.44
N ALA A 304 -12.19 15.11 6.58
CA ALA A 304 -11.21 14.88 5.53
C ALA A 304 -11.18 13.40 5.09
N GLY A 305 -11.37 12.47 6.02
CA GLY A 305 -11.51 11.05 5.71
C GLY A 305 -12.68 10.75 4.76
N TYR A 306 -13.77 11.50 4.85
CA TYR A 306 -14.95 11.28 3.99
C TYR A 306 -14.69 11.64 2.52
N VAL A 307 -13.74 12.51 2.22
CA VAL A 307 -13.34 12.86 0.86
C VAL A 307 -12.73 11.67 0.11
N THR A 308 -12.17 10.69 0.83
CA THR A 308 -11.61 9.45 0.23
C THR A 308 -12.66 8.36 -0.02
N ILE A 309 -13.86 8.48 0.56
CA ILE A 309 -14.95 7.49 0.39
C ILE A 309 -15.37 7.32 -1.06
N PRO A 310 -15.61 8.39 -1.86
CA PRO A 310 -15.97 8.26 -3.26
C PRO A 310 -14.94 7.49 -4.09
N MET A 311 -13.63 7.67 -3.81
CA MET A 311 -12.56 6.89 -4.44
C MET A 311 -12.68 5.40 -4.10
N SER A 312 -12.82 5.07 -2.82
CA SER A 312 -12.92 3.68 -2.37
C SER A 312 -14.17 3.01 -2.95
N LEU A 313 -15.31 3.70 -2.95
CA LEU A 313 -16.57 3.19 -3.47
C LEU A 313 -16.51 2.96 -4.98
N SER A 314 -16.01 3.94 -5.75
CA SER A 314 -15.86 3.82 -7.20
C SER A 314 -14.85 2.73 -7.57
N MET A 315 -13.75 2.59 -6.82
CA MET A 315 -12.77 1.51 -6.99
C MET A 315 -13.43 0.13 -6.78
N VAL A 316 -14.22 -0.05 -5.74
CA VAL A 316 -14.94 -1.30 -5.44
C VAL A 316 -15.94 -1.65 -6.55
N ILE A 317 -16.76 -0.70 -6.95
CA ILE A 317 -17.76 -0.88 -8.01
C ILE A 317 -17.06 -1.26 -9.31
N MET A 318 -16.07 -0.47 -9.72
CA MET A 318 -15.41 -0.67 -11.01
C MET A 318 -14.56 -1.94 -11.04
N SER A 319 -13.86 -2.29 -9.97
CA SER A 319 -13.11 -3.55 -9.91
C SER A 319 -14.02 -4.78 -10.03
N THR A 320 -15.21 -4.73 -9.42
CA THR A 320 -16.21 -5.80 -9.52
C THR A 320 -16.81 -5.88 -10.93
N VAL A 321 -17.16 -4.75 -11.51
CA VAL A 321 -17.73 -4.65 -12.88
C VAL A 321 -16.72 -5.16 -13.90
N ILE A 322 -15.50 -4.64 -13.88
CA ILE A 322 -14.44 -5.03 -14.81
C ILE A 322 -14.03 -6.50 -14.62
N GLY A 323 -13.94 -6.96 -13.39
CA GLY A 323 -13.67 -8.38 -13.10
C GLY A 323 -14.70 -9.32 -13.76
N ARG A 324 -16.00 -8.95 -13.74
CA ARG A 324 -17.06 -9.70 -14.44
C ARG A 324 -16.91 -9.63 -15.96
N TYR A 325 -16.57 -8.46 -16.51
CA TYR A 325 -16.37 -8.30 -17.96
C TYR A 325 -15.15 -9.08 -18.45
N ILE A 326 -14.05 -9.10 -17.69
CA ILE A 326 -12.87 -9.91 -17.98
C ILE A 326 -13.24 -11.40 -17.99
N THR A 327 -14.00 -11.86 -17.00
CA THR A 327 -14.48 -13.25 -16.91
C THR A 327 -15.31 -13.62 -18.15
N LYS A 328 -16.20 -12.74 -18.63
CA LYS A 328 -17.02 -12.99 -19.81
C LYS A 328 -16.24 -12.97 -21.11
N THR A 329 -15.36 -11.99 -21.27
CA THR A 329 -14.70 -11.71 -22.57
C THR A 329 -13.36 -12.44 -22.73
N GLY A 330 -12.69 -12.81 -21.62
CA GLY A 330 -11.32 -13.35 -21.61
C GLY A 330 -10.26 -12.31 -21.99
N LYS A 331 -10.63 -11.05 -22.22
CA LYS A 331 -9.73 -9.95 -22.59
C LYS A 331 -9.56 -8.98 -21.44
N TYR A 332 -8.33 -8.53 -21.18
CA TYR A 332 -8.04 -7.62 -20.07
C TYR A 332 -7.30 -6.34 -20.51
N LYS A 333 -6.46 -6.41 -21.54
CA LYS A 333 -5.62 -5.27 -21.99
C LYS A 333 -6.46 -4.03 -22.34
N ARG A 334 -7.57 -4.21 -23.06
CA ARG A 334 -8.43 -3.09 -23.47
C ARG A 334 -9.00 -2.31 -22.27
N TYR A 335 -9.32 -3.00 -21.18
CA TYR A 335 -9.87 -2.34 -19.99
C TYR A 335 -8.80 -1.50 -19.30
N VAL A 336 -7.57 -1.99 -19.22
CA VAL A 336 -6.46 -1.22 -18.64
C VAL A 336 -6.14 0.00 -19.50
N LEU A 337 -6.17 -0.13 -20.84
CA LEU A 337 -5.97 0.99 -21.76
C LEU A 337 -7.03 2.09 -21.61
N ILE A 338 -8.22 1.76 -21.11
CA ILE A 338 -9.28 2.73 -20.76
C ILE A 338 -9.09 3.25 -19.32
N GLY A 339 -8.78 2.37 -18.38
CA GLY A 339 -8.67 2.72 -16.96
C GLY A 339 -7.49 3.63 -16.63
N MET A 340 -6.34 3.43 -17.30
CA MET A 340 -5.15 4.26 -17.05
C MET A 340 -5.35 5.74 -17.43
N PRO A 341 -5.93 6.10 -18.61
CA PRO A 341 -6.30 7.48 -18.89
C PRO A 341 -7.29 8.08 -17.89
N ILE A 342 -8.28 7.31 -17.43
CA ILE A 342 -9.22 7.77 -16.39
C ILE A 342 -8.47 8.10 -15.09
N MET A 343 -7.52 7.27 -14.70
CA MET A 343 -6.67 7.52 -13.53
C MET A 343 -5.83 8.79 -13.70
N ILE A 344 -5.28 9.03 -14.90
CA ILE A 344 -4.55 10.26 -15.24
C ILE A 344 -5.46 11.49 -15.12
N ILE A 345 -6.67 11.42 -15.68
CA ILE A 345 -7.67 12.51 -15.59
C ILE A 345 -7.99 12.80 -14.12
N GLY A 346 -8.24 11.78 -13.30
CA GLY A 346 -8.49 11.96 -11.86
C GLY A 346 -7.33 12.67 -11.16
N MET A 347 -6.09 12.30 -11.46
CA MET A 347 -4.90 12.92 -10.90
C MET A 347 -4.71 14.37 -11.37
N LEU A 348 -4.98 14.65 -12.65
CA LEU A 348 -4.99 16.02 -13.17
C LEU A 348 -6.10 16.87 -12.52
N MET A 349 -7.28 16.31 -12.30
CA MET A 349 -8.34 17.02 -11.56
C MET A 349 -7.89 17.35 -10.14
N MET A 350 -7.11 16.48 -9.46
CA MET A 350 -6.52 16.80 -8.16
C MET A 350 -5.48 17.91 -8.25
N ALA A 351 -4.73 18.00 -9.36
CA ALA A 351 -3.75 19.08 -9.54
C ALA A 351 -4.38 20.47 -9.63
N PHE A 352 -5.62 20.56 -10.13
CA PHE A 352 -6.34 21.80 -10.36
C PHE A 352 -7.63 21.91 -9.52
N MET A 353 -7.68 21.24 -8.37
CA MET A 353 -8.79 21.36 -7.44
C MET A 353 -8.71 22.68 -6.67
N ASP A 354 -9.83 23.34 -6.52
CA ASP A 354 -9.99 24.65 -5.86
C ASP A 354 -10.95 24.61 -4.66
N ASN A 355 -11.65 23.50 -4.47
CA ASN A 355 -12.54 23.30 -3.32
C ASN A 355 -12.75 21.80 -3.04
N VAL A 356 -13.43 21.50 -1.92
CA VAL A 356 -13.70 20.12 -1.48
C VAL A 356 -14.52 19.32 -2.49
N TRP A 357 -15.45 19.95 -3.20
CA TRP A 357 -16.31 19.24 -4.15
C TRP A 357 -15.53 18.82 -5.40
N THR A 358 -14.60 19.65 -5.87
CA THR A 358 -13.68 19.27 -6.96
C THR A 358 -12.72 18.17 -6.51
N ALA A 359 -12.27 18.18 -5.24
CA ALA A 359 -11.48 17.11 -4.65
C ALA A 359 -12.27 15.77 -4.61
N VAL A 360 -13.52 15.80 -4.16
CA VAL A 360 -14.44 14.64 -4.16
C VAL A 360 -14.64 14.08 -5.59
N ALA A 361 -14.88 14.95 -6.57
CA ALA A 361 -15.05 14.55 -7.96
C ALA A 361 -13.76 13.93 -8.53
N ALA A 362 -12.60 14.54 -8.24
CA ALA A 362 -11.30 14.03 -8.65
C ALA A 362 -11.01 12.64 -8.05
N MET A 363 -11.29 12.46 -6.75
CA MET A 363 -11.16 11.19 -6.06
C MET A 363 -12.07 10.11 -6.65
N LEU A 364 -13.31 10.45 -7.00
CA LEU A 364 -14.24 9.51 -7.64
C LEU A 364 -13.69 9.04 -9.00
N VAL A 365 -13.23 9.97 -9.85
CA VAL A 365 -12.66 9.64 -11.16
C VAL A 365 -11.38 8.81 -11.02
N PHE A 366 -10.51 9.18 -10.09
CA PHE A 366 -9.28 8.45 -9.80
C PHE A 366 -9.56 7.02 -9.32
N GLY A 367 -10.56 6.84 -8.44
CA GLY A 367 -11.00 5.54 -7.95
C GLY A 367 -11.57 4.64 -9.06
N VAL A 368 -12.28 5.21 -10.04
CA VAL A 368 -12.70 4.47 -11.25
C VAL A 368 -11.48 3.90 -11.98
N GLY A 369 -10.46 4.73 -12.23
CA GLY A 369 -9.23 4.29 -12.90
C GLY A 369 -8.50 3.18 -12.14
N LEU A 370 -8.36 3.33 -10.82
CA LEU A 370 -7.75 2.32 -9.93
C LEU A 370 -8.53 1.00 -9.95
N GLY A 371 -9.86 1.06 -9.86
CA GLY A 371 -10.72 -0.12 -9.86
C GLY A 371 -10.63 -0.93 -11.15
N VAL A 372 -10.34 -0.27 -12.27
CA VAL A 372 -10.08 -0.94 -13.55
C VAL A 372 -8.67 -1.56 -13.58
N GLY A 373 -7.64 -0.83 -13.16
CA GLY A 373 -6.23 -1.22 -13.32
C GLY A 373 -5.77 -2.29 -12.33
N MET A 374 -6.03 -2.11 -11.04
CA MET A 374 -5.46 -2.94 -9.97
C MET A 374 -5.69 -4.46 -10.12
N PRO A 375 -6.92 -4.95 -10.39
CA PRO A 375 -7.16 -6.39 -10.52
C PRO A 375 -6.47 -6.99 -11.74
N VAL A 376 -6.33 -6.21 -12.80
CA VAL A 376 -5.81 -6.69 -14.09
C VAL A 376 -4.34 -7.06 -13.98
N PHE A 377 -3.50 -6.23 -13.37
CA PHE A 377 -2.06 -6.52 -13.32
C PHE A 377 -1.75 -7.75 -12.47
N SER A 378 -2.48 -7.97 -11.38
CA SER A 378 -2.35 -9.20 -10.59
C SER A 378 -2.78 -10.43 -11.40
N LEU A 379 -3.89 -10.34 -12.14
CA LEU A 379 -4.38 -11.39 -13.02
C LEU A 379 -3.39 -11.68 -14.16
N THR A 380 -2.80 -10.65 -14.74
CA THR A 380 -1.85 -10.77 -15.86
C THR A 380 -0.62 -11.54 -15.45
N VAL A 381 -0.02 -11.20 -14.30
CA VAL A 381 1.13 -11.91 -13.73
C VAL A 381 0.77 -13.37 -13.46
N GLN A 382 -0.36 -13.63 -12.80
CA GLN A 382 -0.80 -14.99 -12.49
C GLN A 382 -1.12 -15.85 -13.75
N ASN A 383 -1.55 -15.22 -14.85
CA ASN A 383 -1.83 -15.92 -16.11
C ASN A 383 -0.55 -16.21 -16.93
N ALA A 384 0.49 -15.42 -16.73
CA ALA A 384 1.76 -15.49 -17.46
C ALA A 384 2.74 -16.52 -16.90
N VAL A 385 2.47 -17.09 -15.72
CA VAL A 385 3.37 -18.05 -15.05
C VAL A 385 2.76 -19.44 -14.96
N SER A 386 3.63 -20.41 -14.67
CA SER A 386 3.20 -21.78 -14.39
C SER A 386 2.43 -21.83 -13.06
N PRO A 387 1.52 -22.81 -12.88
CA PRO A 387 0.87 -23.03 -11.58
C PRO A 387 1.87 -23.30 -10.45
N ALA A 388 3.08 -23.76 -10.78
CA ALA A 388 4.15 -24.00 -9.84
C ALA A 388 4.72 -22.72 -9.25
N ASP A 389 4.74 -21.63 -10.01
CA ASP A 389 5.35 -20.34 -9.67
C ASP A 389 4.32 -19.30 -9.24
N LEU A 390 3.05 -19.70 -9.11
CA LEU A 390 1.94 -18.77 -8.86
C LEU A 390 2.13 -17.94 -7.59
N GLY A 391 2.59 -18.58 -6.51
CA GLY A 391 2.81 -17.93 -5.21
C GLY A 391 3.93 -16.91 -5.29
N VAL A 392 5.07 -17.32 -5.82
CA VAL A 392 6.24 -16.44 -5.97
C VAL A 392 5.95 -15.28 -6.90
N ALA A 393 5.31 -15.51 -8.05
CA ALA A 393 4.97 -14.44 -8.98
C ALA A 393 3.96 -13.43 -8.38
N THR A 394 2.97 -13.92 -7.62
CA THR A 394 2.01 -13.08 -6.92
C THR A 394 2.69 -12.26 -5.81
N ALA A 395 3.58 -12.89 -5.03
CA ALA A 395 4.35 -12.23 -3.98
C ALA A 395 5.30 -11.17 -4.55
N SER A 396 5.97 -11.48 -5.68
CA SER A 396 6.78 -10.52 -6.42
C SER A 396 5.97 -9.28 -6.81
N SER A 397 4.78 -9.48 -7.38
CA SER A 397 3.90 -8.37 -7.77
C SER A 397 3.48 -7.49 -6.58
N GLN A 398 3.24 -8.09 -5.42
CA GLN A 398 2.94 -7.34 -4.20
C GLN A 398 4.17 -6.59 -3.67
N LEU A 399 5.36 -7.21 -3.73
CA LEU A 399 6.62 -6.56 -3.37
C LEU A 399 6.84 -5.29 -4.18
N PHE A 400 6.74 -5.37 -5.51
CA PHE A 400 6.93 -4.21 -6.39
C PHE A 400 5.92 -3.11 -6.08
N ARG A 401 4.67 -3.44 -5.81
CA ARG A 401 3.65 -2.45 -5.40
C ARG A 401 4.00 -1.79 -4.07
N ASN A 402 4.38 -2.56 -3.05
CA ASN A 402 4.72 -2.01 -1.74
C ASN A 402 5.94 -1.09 -1.81
N ILE A 403 6.99 -1.50 -2.52
CA ILE A 403 8.18 -0.66 -2.76
C ILE A 403 7.77 0.60 -3.53
N GLY A 404 6.95 0.46 -4.57
CA GLY A 404 6.44 1.58 -5.37
C GLY A 404 5.71 2.60 -4.50
N GLY A 405 4.81 2.14 -3.62
CA GLY A 405 4.09 3.01 -2.69
C GLY A 405 5.03 3.79 -1.77
N THR A 406 6.01 3.12 -1.16
CA THR A 406 6.98 3.76 -0.25
C THR A 406 7.85 4.78 -1.00
N ILE A 407 8.38 4.41 -2.16
CA ILE A 407 9.19 5.33 -2.98
C ILE A 407 8.35 6.51 -3.48
N GLY A 408 7.11 6.25 -3.90
CA GLY A 408 6.18 7.29 -4.34
C GLY A 408 5.93 8.34 -3.25
N ILE A 409 5.68 7.91 -2.02
CA ILE A 409 5.51 8.81 -0.87
C ILE A 409 6.77 9.65 -0.65
N ALA A 410 7.96 9.04 -0.66
CA ALA A 410 9.21 9.73 -0.41
C ALA A 410 9.55 10.75 -1.52
N VAL A 411 9.40 10.37 -2.78
CA VAL A 411 9.66 11.25 -3.93
C VAL A 411 8.68 12.42 -3.94
N LEU A 412 7.37 12.15 -3.82
CA LEU A 412 6.37 13.20 -3.82
C LEU A 412 6.46 14.07 -2.56
N GLY A 413 6.91 13.50 -1.43
CA GLY A 413 7.22 14.25 -0.20
C GLY A 413 8.37 15.24 -0.39
N THR A 414 9.40 14.84 -1.10
CA THR A 414 10.52 15.73 -1.44
C THR A 414 10.07 16.85 -2.37
N VAL A 415 9.27 16.51 -3.39
CA VAL A 415 8.67 17.51 -4.30
C VAL A 415 7.83 18.51 -3.50
N MET A 416 6.99 18.00 -2.60
CA MET A 416 6.15 18.82 -1.71
C MET A 416 6.98 19.78 -0.85
N SER A 417 7.96 19.26 -0.11
CA SER A 417 8.82 20.05 0.79
C SER A 417 9.62 21.11 0.03
N THR A 418 10.19 20.75 -1.11
CA THR A 418 10.99 21.68 -1.92
C THR A 418 10.11 22.78 -2.54
N SER A 419 8.97 22.40 -3.11
CA SER A 419 8.02 23.33 -3.71
C SER A 419 7.42 24.27 -2.66
N LEU A 420 7.08 23.74 -1.48
CA LEU A 420 6.52 24.56 -0.39
C LEU A 420 7.51 25.61 0.13
N LYS A 421 8.78 25.22 0.32
CA LYS A 421 9.82 26.17 0.72
C LYS A 421 9.99 27.30 -0.30
N ALA A 422 9.98 26.95 -1.60
CA ALA A 422 10.10 27.94 -2.68
C ALA A 422 8.88 28.88 -2.75
N ASN A 423 7.66 28.30 -2.76
CA ASN A 423 6.41 29.06 -2.85
C ASN A 423 6.18 29.94 -1.62
N LEU A 424 6.50 29.44 -0.41
CA LEU A 424 6.36 30.22 0.82
C LEU A 424 7.32 31.40 0.81
N LYS A 425 8.58 31.22 0.39
CA LYS A 425 9.55 32.31 0.27
C LYS A 425 9.07 33.37 -0.72
N GLU A 426 8.50 32.97 -1.84
CA GLU A 426 7.95 33.89 -2.84
C GLU A 426 6.74 34.67 -2.29
N LYS A 427 5.77 33.99 -1.66
CA LYS A 427 4.58 34.61 -1.07
C LYS A 427 4.91 35.56 0.06
N MET A 428 5.85 35.20 0.93
CA MET A 428 6.32 36.07 1.99
C MET A 428 7.05 37.31 1.46
N ALA A 429 7.82 37.18 0.36
CA ALA A 429 8.47 38.33 -0.27
C ALA A 429 7.47 39.30 -0.91
N GLN A 430 6.34 38.82 -1.45
CA GLN A 430 5.25 39.63 -2.00
C GLN A 430 4.40 40.31 -0.92
N GLY A 431 4.33 39.71 0.27
CA GLY A 431 3.52 40.21 1.39
C GLY A 431 4.11 41.39 2.20
N GLY A 432 5.31 41.87 1.84
CA GLY A 432 6.00 42.98 2.53
C GLY A 432 6.77 42.49 3.77
N GLN A 433 7.85 43.20 4.09
CA GLN A 433 8.88 42.90 5.08
C GLN A 433 8.33 42.29 6.38
N ALA A 434 8.91 41.15 6.78
CA ALA A 434 8.84 40.73 8.18
C ALA A 434 9.45 41.87 9.02
N PRO A 435 8.71 42.43 10.00
CA PRO A 435 9.20 43.58 10.77
C PRO A 435 10.46 43.16 11.54
N ALA A 436 11.54 43.86 11.30
CA ALA A 436 12.83 43.63 11.94
C ALA A 436 12.85 43.99 13.45
N GLN A 437 11.70 44.31 14.03
CA GLN A 437 11.57 44.92 15.38
C GLN A 437 10.86 44.04 16.42
N PHE A 438 10.63 42.73 16.14
CA PHE A 438 10.02 41.89 17.17
C PHE A 438 11.06 41.28 18.11
N ASP A 439 10.66 41.08 19.37
CA ASP A 439 11.41 40.32 20.34
C ASP A 439 11.56 38.86 19.90
N GLU A 440 12.54 38.15 20.43
CA GLU A 440 12.91 36.80 20.02
C GLU A 440 11.76 35.80 20.21
N ALA A 441 11.00 35.91 21.29
CA ALA A 441 9.84 35.07 21.58
C ALA A 441 8.71 35.25 20.55
N THR A 442 8.42 36.48 20.14
CA THR A 442 7.42 36.79 19.10
C THR A 442 7.86 36.29 17.75
N ARG A 443 9.16 36.38 17.41
CA ARG A 443 9.70 35.80 16.19
C ARG A 443 9.56 34.29 16.15
N GLU A 444 9.84 33.61 17.26
CA GLU A 444 9.72 32.17 17.37
C GLU A 444 8.26 31.72 17.23
N GLN A 445 7.31 32.41 17.85
CA GLN A 445 5.89 32.18 17.70
C GLN A 445 5.40 32.40 16.27
N LEU A 446 5.79 33.46 15.59
CA LEU A 446 5.45 33.72 14.20
C LEU A 446 6.14 32.72 13.24
N ALA A 447 7.36 32.31 13.53
CA ALA A 447 8.07 31.27 12.77
C ALA A 447 7.37 29.91 12.88
N SER A 448 6.82 29.56 14.04
CA SER A 448 6.06 28.33 14.22
C SER A 448 4.80 28.28 13.33
N LEU A 449 4.20 29.43 13.00
CA LEU A 449 3.06 29.51 12.07
C LEU A 449 3.43 29.21 10.61
N THR A 450 4.73 29.15 10.27
CA THR A 450 5.18 28.76 8.93
C THR A 450 5.34 27.24 8.77
N ASP A 451 5.16 26.47 9.84
CA ASP A 451 5.17 25.01 9.79
C ASP A 451 3.85 24.50 9.15
N PRO A 452 3.93 23.74 8.04
CA PRO A 452 2.74 23.16 7.38
C PRO A 452 1.90 22.27 8.31
N ASN A 453 2.53 21.66 9.32
CA ASN A 453 1.83 20.82 10.30
C ASN A 453 0.85 21.62 11.17
N MET A 454 1.11 22.91 11.38
CA MET A 454 0.16 23.79 12.09
C MET A 454 -1.17 23.93 11.35
N LEU A 455 -1.17 23.87 10.02
CA LEU A 455 -2.41 23.89 9.23
C LEU A 455 -3.24 22.62 9.40
N LEU A 456 -2.63 21.51 9.79
CA LEU A 456 -3.32 20.23 10.01
C LEU A 456 -3.98 20.16 11.39
N ASP A 457 -3.54 20.99 12.35
CA ASP A 457 -4.10 21.10 13.71
C ASP A 457 -4.83 22.44 13.89
N GLN A 458 -6.04 22.53 13.35
CA GLN A 458 -6.85 23.75 13.37
C GLN A 458 -7.15 24.28 14.79
N PRO A 459 -7.42 23.45 15.83
CA PRO A 459 -7.55 23.91 17.20
C PRO A 459 -6.30 24.60 17.71
N LYS A 460 -5.14 23.96 17.56
CA LYS A 460 -3.84 24.50 17.98
C LYS A 460 -3.47 25.78 17.24
N LEU A 461 -3.75 25.82 15.92
CA LEU A 461 -3.53 27.01 15.10
C LEU A 461 -4.33 28.21 15.63
N LYS A 462 -5.62 28.00 15.91
CA LYS A 462 -6.50 29.06 16.47
C LYS A 462 -6.04 29.51 17.86
N GLU A 463 -5.64 28.58 18.71
CA GLU A 463 -5.13 28.88 20.05
C GLU A 463 -3.82 29.69 19.96
N THR A 464 -2.90 29.28 19.10
CA THR A 464 -1.62 29.98 18.86
C THR A 464 -1.88 31.44 18.39
N ILE A 465 -2.80 31.64 17.43
CA ILE A 465 -3.13 32.97 16.95
C ILE A 465 -3.80 33.79 18.05
N ALA A 466 -4.71 33.22 18.84
CA ALA A 466 -5.41 33.89 19.92
C ALA A 466 -4.49 34.27 21.09
N SER A 467 -3.39 33.53 21.29
CA SER A 467 -2.38 33.85 22.32
C SER A 467 -1.48 35.04 21.97
N LEU A 468 -1.46 35.46 20.68
CA LEU A 468 -0.68 36.59 20.23
C LEU A 468 -1.36 37.93 20.63
N PRO A 469 -0.58 39.00 20.88
CA PRO A 469 -1.11 40.36 21.03
C PRO A 469 -2.04 40.77 19.89
N ALA A 470 -3.08 41.56 20.18
CA ALA A 470 -4.14 41.92 19.23
C ALA A 470 -3.62 42.61 17.95
N ASP A 471 -2.53 43.35 18.03
CA ASP A 471 -1.84 44.03 16.93
C ASP A 471 -1.06 43.04 16.02
N LEU A 472 -0.68 41.87 16.54
CA LEU A 472 0.04 40.83 15.78
C LEU A 472 -0.89 39.80 15.11
N GLN A 473 -2.14 39.66 15.55
CA GLN A 473 -3.10 38.71 14.97
C GLN A 473 -3.35 38.93 13.48
N PRO A 474 -3.46 40.17 12.95
CA PRO A 474 -3.57 40.38 11.50
C PRO A 474 -2.33 39.92 10.73
N ILE A 475 -1.14 40.03 11.31
CA ILE A 475 0.11 39.54 10.70
C ILE A 475 0.14 38.04 10.71
N ALA A 476 -0.21 37.39 11.82
CA ALA A 476 -0.33 35.94 11.94
C ALA A 476 -1.33 35.35 10.91
N ASN A 477 -2.48 35.97 10.76
CA ASN A 477 -3.48 35.57 9.76
C ASN A 477 -2.95 35.68 8.33
N ARG A 478 -2.19 36.73 7.99
CA ARG A 478 -1.54 36.85 6.68
C ARG A 478 -0.48 35.78 6.45
N ILE A 479 0.32 35.43 7.47
CA ILE A 479 1.29 34.34 7.38
C ILE A 479 0.59 33.00 7.11
N VAL A 480 -0.50 32.73 7.82
CA VAL A 480 -1.30 31.52 7.64
C VAL A 480 -1.94 31.45 6.24
N GLU A 481 -2.45 32.60 5.75
CA GLU A 481 -3.00 32.67 4.38
C GLU A 481 -1.92 32.45 3.32
N ALA A 482 -0.76 33.08 3.46
CA ALA A 482 0.39 32.85 2.58
C ALA A 482 0.86 31.38 2.61
N LEU A 483 0.84 30.75 3.80
CA LEU A 483 1.18 29.33 3.94
C LEU A 483 0.14 28.43 3.25
N ARG A 484 -1.16 28.74 3.37
CA ARG A 484 -2.24 28.00 2.69
C ARG A 484 -2.12 28.09 1.17
N GLU A 485 -1.86 29.29 0.64
CA GLU A 485 -1.66 29.47 -0.80
C GLU A 485 -0.37 28.77 -1.31
N ALA A 486 0.72 28.86 -0.55
CA ALA A 486 1.96 28.16 -0.85
C ALA A 486 1.75 26.63 -0.83
N LEU A 487 0.97 26.14 0.13
CA LEU A 487 0.60 24.74 0.26
C LEU A 487 -0.24 24.29 -0.96
N ALA A 488 -1.28 25.04 -1.33
CA ALA A 488 -2.13 24.76 -2.48
C ALA A 488 -1.33 24.69 -3.78
N SER A 489 -0.47 25.71 -4.02
CA SER A 489 0.42 25.73 -5.20
C SER A 489 1.40 24.54 -5.22
N SER A 490 1.91 24.16 -4.06
CA SER A 490 2.84 23.03 -3.94
C SER A 490 2.14 21.69 -4.17
N LEU A 491 0.90 21.55 -3.73
CA LEU A 491 0.07 20.36 -4.00
C LEU A 491 -0.22 20.21 -5.49
N THR A 492 -0.46 21.30 -6.22
CA THR A 492 -0.56 21.27 -7.69
C THR A 492 0.67 20.60 -8.31
N VAL A 493 1.89 21.02 -7.90
CA VAL A 493 3.14 20.43 -8.40
C VAL A 493 3.25 18.95 -8.03
N VAL A 494 2.89 18.57 -6.81
CA VAL A 494 2.89 17.16 -6.35
C VAL A 494 1.97 16.30 -7.21
N PHE A 495 0.74 16.75 -7.46
CA PHE A 495 -0.21 15.99 -8.29
C PHE A 495 0.18 15.95 -9.75
N LEU A 496 0.85 16.97 -10.29
CA LEU A 496 1.42 16.93 -11.65
C LEU A 496 2.56 15.89 -11.75
N TRP A 497 3.44 15.82 -10.77
CA TRP A 497 4.44 14.74 -10.70
C TRP A 497 3.81 13.36 -10.54
N GLY A 498 2.79 13.25 -9.70
CA GLY A 498 1.99 12.02 -9.59
C GLY A 498 1.32 11.64 -10.92
N THR A 499 0.81 12.63 -11.65
CA THR A 499 0.27 12.43 -13.01
C THR A 499 1.33 11.91 -13.98
N ALA A 500 2.55 12.46 -13.94
CA ALA A 500 3.66 11.99 -14.77
C ALA A 500 4.04 10.53 -14.46
N ILE A 501 4.06 10.15 -13.17
CA ILE A 501 4.31 8.76 -12.75
C ILE A 501 3.22 7.82 -13.30
N VAL A 502 1.95 8.19 -13.16
CA VAL A 502 0.83 7.38 -13.66
C VAL A 502 0.81 7.36 -15.20
N ALA A 503 1.17 8.44 -15.86
CA ALA A 503 1.30 8.50 -17.32
C ALA A 503 2.42 7.57 -17.82
N ALA A 504 3.55 7.49 -17.12
CA ALA A 504 4.61 6.53 -17.44
C ALA A 504 4.09 5.08 -17.32
N ALA A 505 3.31 4.77 -16.28
CA ALA A 505 2.64 3.48 -16.15
C ALA A 505 1.67 3.20 -17.30
N ALA A 506 0.89 4.20 -17.72
CA ALA A 506 -0.03 4.10 -18.84
C ALA A 506 0.69 3.84 -20.16
N LEU A 507 1.81 4.51 -20.42
CA LEU A 507 2.65 4.26 -21.60
C LEU A 507 3.17 2.82 -21.62
N LEU A 508 3.64 2.30 -20.50
CA LEU A 508 4.08 0.90 -20.42
C LEU A 508 2.97 -0.10 -20.72
N THR A 509 1.70 0.25 -20.48
CA THR A 509 0.56 -0.62 -20.76
C THR A 509 0.41 -0.94 -22.25
N PHE A 510 0.85 -0.06 -23.15
CA PHE A 510 0.84 -0.33 -24.61
C PHE A 510 1.77 -1.50 -24.97
N PHE A 511 2.88 -1.67 -24.26
CA PHE A 511 3.83 -2.76 -24.47
C PHE A 511 3.39 -4.07 -23.82
N LEU A 512 2.36 -4.06 -22.98
CA LEU A 512 1.84 -5.26 -22.35
C LEU A 512 1.24 -6.18 -23.42
N ARG A 513 1.76 -7.40 -23.55
CA ARG A 513 1.19 -8.42 -24.44
C ARG A 513 -0.02 -9.07 -23.78
N GLU A 514 -1.09 -9.26 -24.55
CA GLU A 514 -2.28 -9.96 -24.09
C GLU A 514 -2.18 -11.44 -24.37
N ILE A 515 -2.29 -12.26 -23.32
CA ILE A 515 -2.38 -13.70 -23.42
C ILE A 515 -3.83 -14.11 -23.13
N PRO A 516 -4.46 -14.96 -23.97
CA PRO A 516 -5.80 -15.47 -23.69
C PRO A 516 -5.88 -16.11 -22.30
N LEU A 517 -6.92 -15.78 -21.56
CA LEU A 517 -7.13 -16.35 -20.23
C LEU A 517 -7.58 -17.80 -20.36
N ARG A 518 -6.83 -18.70 -19.69
CA ARG A 518 -7.16 -20.11 -19.63
C ARG A 518 -8.48 -20.35 -18.90
N THR A 519 -9.25 -21.32 -19.34
CA THR A 519 -10.52 -21.74 -18.74
C THR A 519 -10.34 -22.81 -17.65
N SER A 520 -9.14 -23.42 -17.55
CA SER A 520 -8.77 -24.44 -16.57
C SER A 520 -7.35 -24.17 -16.05
N ASN A 521 -7.06 -24.59 -14.82
CA ASN A 521 -5.72 -24.62 -14.25
C ASN A 521 -4.89 -25.81 -14.74
N ARG A 522 -5.51 -26.80 -15.39
CA ARG A 522 -4.78 -27.95 -15.96
C ARG A 522 -3.94 -27.48 -17.14
N MET A 523 -2.66 -27.85 -17.14
CA MET A 523 -1.83 -27.71 -18.35
C MET A 523 -2.45 -28.61 -19.43
N PRO A 524 -2.53 -28.18 -20.69
CA PRO A 524 -2.82 -29.08 -21.78
C PRO A 524 -1.80 -30.22 -21.69
N LYS A 525 -2.25 -31.47 -21.66
CA LYS A 525 -1.34 -32.60 -21.96
C LYS A 525 -0.73 -32.29 -23.32
N GLU A 526 0.60 -32.31 -23.39
CA GLU A 526 1.33 -32.11 -24.64
C GLU A 526 0.62 -32.86 -25.76
N ALA A 527 0.00 -32.09 -26.66
CA ALA A 527 -0.40 -32.62 -27.94
C ALA A 527 0.91 -32.83 -28.71
N ASP A 528 1.21 -34.05 -29.04
CA ASP A 528 2.37 -34.47 -29.83
C ASP A 528 2.72 -33.42 -30.90
N GLY A 529 3.91 -32.82 -30.80
CA GLY A 529 4.59 -32.17 -31.90
C GLY A 529 4.63 -30.63 -31.97
N ALA A 530 4.04 -29.84 -31.04
CA ALA A 530 4.21 -28.39 -31.03
C ALA A 530 5.29 -27.96 -30.02
N ARG A 531 6.40 -27.45 -30.52
CA ARG A 531 7.56 -26.98 -29.74
C ARG A 531 7.10 -25.97 -28.67
N VAL A 532 7.01 -26.42 -27.42
CA VAL A 532 7.11 -25.57 -26.25
C VAL A 532 8.52 -25.00 -26.28
N VAL A 533 8.64 -23.68 -26.11
CA VAL A 533 9.93 -23.00 -25.95
C VAL A 533 10.72 -23.77 -24.89
N GLN A 534 11.74 -24.48 -25.34
CA GLN A 534 12.63 -25.26 -24.50
C GLN A 534 13.26 -24.35 -23.44
N GLN A 535 13.16 -24.78 -22.19
CA GLN A 535 14.06 -24.28 -21.14
C GLN A 535 15.51 -24.49 -21.64
N PRO A 536 16.39 -23.50 -21.53
CA PRO A 536 17.79 -23.73 -21.82
C PRO A 536 18.32 -24.75 -20.81
N GLU A 537 18.92 -25.82 -21.32
CA GLU A 537 19.64 -26.81 -20.52
C GLU A 537 20.69 -26.14 -19.63
N PRO A 538 20.92 -26.64 -18.41
CA PRO A 538 21.99 -26.13 -17.57
C PRO A 538 23.33 -26.42 -18.27
N VAL A 539 24.04 -25.37 -18.62
CA VAL A 539 25.44 -25.45 -19.05
C VAL A 539 26.24 -26.00 -17.87
N ARG A 540 26.88 -27.16 -18.11
CA ARG A 540 27.81 -27.80 -17.18
C ARG A 540 29.02 -26.92 -16.87
#